data_fe39ae7d778f62cb7d67316b78675491
#
_entry.id   fe39ae7d778f62cb7d67316b78675491
#
_cell.length_a   1.000
_cell.length_b   1.000
_cell.length_c   1.000
_cell.angle_alpha   90.00
_cell.angle_beta   90.00
_cell.angle_gamma   90.00
#
_symmetry.space_group_name_H-M   'P 1'
#
loop_
_entity.id
_entity.type
_entity.pdbx_description
1 polymer ?
#
loop_
_entity_poly.entity_id
_entity_poly.type
_entity_poly.pdbx_seq_one_letter_code
_entity_poly.pdbx_strand_id
1 'polypeptide(L)'
;MKLDLIQIDAFAEKVFQGNPAAVCPLSNRLEDSVMQSIASENNLSETAFILKSGVDQYDIRWFTPDGEVDLCGHATMASAHFLFERKLVDGRTVVFNSRSGRLPVCRHADGQLEMDFPAQTFAPCEAPPQLLSGLNVGMKETYRSIDYLVILENQQQVLNCTPDMNQLMTLDLRGVIISA
;
A
#
# COMPACT_ATOMS: atom_id res chain seq x y z
N MET A 1 -9.32 3.29 -26.60
CA MET A 1 -9.61 2.42 -25.45
C MET A 1 -10.26 3.29 -24.37
N LYS A 2 -11.29 2.84 -23.67
CA LYS A 2 -11.88 3.53 -22.53
C LYS A 2 -11.70 2.62 -21.31
N LEU A 3 -11.14 3.15 -20.24
CA LEU A 3 -10.95 2.47 -18.97
C LEU A 3 -11.62 3.30 -17.87
N ASP A 4 -12.19 2.62 -16.88
CA ASP A 4 -12.65 3.26 -15.66
C ASP A 4 -11.47 3.31 -14.68
N LEU A 5 -11.30 4.46 -14.03
CA LEU A 5 -10.32 4.66 -12.99
C LEU A 5 -11.03 5.33 -11.81
N ILE A 6 -10.95 4.69 -10.65
CA ILE A 6 -11.66 5.12 -9.45
C ILE A 6 -10.62 5.38 -8.36
N GLN A 7 -10.59 6.58 -7.81
CA GLN A 7 -9.76 6.88 -6.65
C GLN A 7 -10.52 6.50 -5.37
N ILE A 8 -9.85 5.79 -4.47
CA ILE A 8 -10.37 5.37 -3.17
C ILE A 8 -9.30 5.62 -2.12
N ASP A 9 -9.68 6.31 -1.05
CA ASP A 9 -8.82 6.56 0.10
C ASP A 9 -8.95 5.39 1.08
N ALA A 10 -7.92 4.53 1.12
CA ALA A 10 -7.88 3.42 2.07
C ALA A 10 -7.56 3.92 3.49
N PHE A 11 -8.04 3.18 4.51
CA PHE A 11 -7.85 3.49 5.94
C PHE A 11 -8.45 4.85 6.35
N ALA A 12 -9.52 5.26 5.68
CA ALA A 12 -10.19 6.52 5.93
C ALA A 12 -11.57 6.32 6.59
N GLU A 13 -11.88 7.14 7.58
CA GLU A 13 -13.22 7.27 8.15
C GLU A 13 -13.97 8.48 7.57
N LYS A 14 -13.23 9.45 7.03
CA LYS A 14 -13.76 10.71 6.49
C LYS A 14 -13.07 11.05 5.18
N VAL A 15 -13.77 11.82 4.34
CA VAL A 15 -13.20 12.37 3.10
C VAL A 15 -11.95 13.22 3.39
N PHE A 16 -10.98 13.18 2.47
CA PHE A 16 -9.69 13.85 2.56
C PHE A 16 -8.76 13.29 3.65
N GLN A 17 -9.00 12.07 4.10
CA GLN A 17 -8.13 11.32 5.01
C GLN A 17 -7.75 9.99 4.35
N GLY A 18 -6.81 9.28 4.97
CA GLY A 18 -6.37 7.97 4.50
C GLY A 18 -5.26 8.03 3.48
N ASN A 19 -5.08 6.93 2.76
CA ASN A 19 -4.07 6.75 1.73
C ASN A 19 -4.74 6.51 0.37
N PRO A 20 -4.65 7.46 -0.58
CA PRO A 20 -5.33 7.35 -1.87
C PRO A 20 -4.67 6.30 -2.77
N ALA A 21 -5.50 5.49 -3.41
CA ALA A 21 -5.10 4.58 -4.47
C ALA A 21 -6.05 4.71 -5.67
N ALA A 22 -5.52 4.58 -6.88
CA ALA A 22 -6.37 4.38 -8.04
C ALA A 22 -6.66 2.89 -8.22
N VAL A 23 -7.92 2.57 -8.53
CA VAL A 23 -8.37 1.23 -8.88
C VAL A 23 -8.84 1.26 -10.33
N CYS A 24 -8.22 0.45 -11.18
CA CYS A 24 -8.54 0.31 -12.59
C CYS A 24 -9.06 -1.11 -12.89
N PRO A 25 -10.39 -1.34 -12.94
CA PRO A 25 -10.94 -2.63 -13.31
C PRO A 25 -10.76 -2.88 -14.80
N LEU A 26 -10.20 -4.03 -15.14
CA LEU A 26 -9.89 -4.43 -16.51
C LEU A 26 -10.87 -5.50 -17.00
N SER A 27 -11.24 -5.40 -18.29
CA SER A 27 -11.94 -6.47 -19.00
C SER A 27 -10.99 -7.45 -19.67
N ASN A 28 -9.79 -7.01 -20.02
CA ASN A 28 -8.73 -7.79 -20.65
C ASN A 28 -7.37 -7.34 -20.12
N ARG A 29 -6.35 -8.20 -20.28
CA ARG A 29 -4.98 -7.84 -19.95
C ARG A 29 -4.52 -6.63 -20.76
N LEU A 30 -3.80 -5.74 -20.13
CA LEU A 30 -3.11 -4.62 -20.76
C LEU A 30 -1.61 -4.89 -20.82
N GLU A 31 -0.96 -4.27 -21.79
CA GLU A 31 0.49 -4.23 -21.86
C GLU A 31 1.09 -3.48 -20.67
N ASP A 32 2.23 -3.95 -20.16
CA ASP A 32 2.90 -3.37 -19.00
C ASP A 32 3.21 -1.87 -19.20
N SER A 33 3.64 -1.49 -20.39
CA SER A 33 3.92 -0.10 -20.73
C SER A 33 2.69 0.81 -20.66
N VAL A 34 1.50 0.28 -20.97
CA VAL A 34 0.24 1.03 -20.89
C VAL A 34 -0.15 1.22 -19.44
N MET A 35 -0.05 0.17 -18.62
CA MET A 35 -0.33 0.27 -17.17
C MET A 35 0.62 1.25 -16.50
N GLN A 36 1.92 1.18 -16.83
CA GLN A 36 2.92 2.12 -16.32
C GLN A 36 2.61 3.56 -16.72
N SER A 37 2.24 3.80 -17.97
CA SER A 37 1.91 5.16 -18.44
C SER A 37 0.68 5.73 -17.71
N ILE A 38 -0.35 4.89 -17.47
CA ILE A 38 -1.55 5.29 -16.70
C ILE A 38 -1.17 5.64 -15.27
N ALA A 39 -0.34 4.83 -14.61
CA ALA A 39 0.10 5.09 -13.25
C ALA A 39 0.93 6.37 -13.14
N SER A 40 1.84 6.61 -14.08
CA SER A 40 2.67 7.83 -14.14
C SER A 40 1.83 9.08 -14.36
N GLU A 41 0.83 9.05 -15.26
CA GLU A 41 -0.05 10.19 -15.51
C GLU A 41 -0.98 10.45 -14.33
N ASN A 42 -1.50 9.40 -13.70
CA ASN A 42 -2.36 9.49 -12.53
C ASN A 42 -1.66 10.06 -11.30
N ASN A 43 -0.36 9.82 -11.17
CA ASN A 43 0.54 10.37 -10.15
C ASN A 43 0.05 10.19 -8.70
N LEU A 44 -0.62 9.06 -8.43
CA LEU A 44 -0.88 8.58 -7.06
C LEU A 44 0.23 7.65 -6.61
N SER A 45 0.33 7.40 -5.30
CA SER A 45 1.36 6.47 -4.78
C SER A 45 1.30 5.13 -5.50
N GLU A 46 0.10 4.55 -5.69
CA GLU A 46 -0.10 3.35 -6.51
C GLU A 46 -1.42 3.38 -7.28
N THR A 47 -1.37 2.78 -8.46
CA THR A 47 -2.53 2.41 -9.28
C THR A 47 -2.63 0.89 -9.33
N ALA A 48 -3.74 0.34 -8.83
CA ALA A 48 -4.07 -1.07 -8.87
C ALA A 48 -4.85 -1.42 -10.13
N PHE A 49 -4.35 -2.35 -10.92
CA PHE A 49 -5.05 -2.94 -12.06
C PHE A 49 -5.60 -4.29 -11.64
N ILE A 50 -6.92 -4.47 -11.70
CA ILE A 50 -7.61 -5.69 -11.31
C ILE A 50 -8.33 -6.33 -12.48
N LEU A 51 -8.13 -7.64 -12.66
CA LEU A 51 -8.73 -8.43 -13.73
C LEU A 51 -9.42 -9.65 -13.14
N LYS A 52 -10.70 -9.85 -13.42
CA LYS A 52 -11.44 -11.03 -12.91
C LYS A 52 -10.83 -12.31 -13.45
N SER A 53 -10.47 -13.24 -12.56
CA SER A 53 -9.85 -14.53 -12.89
C SER A 53 -10.67 -15.74 -12.45
N GLY A 54 -11.74 -15.54 -11.67
CA GLY A 54 -12.62 -16.61 -11.19
C GLY A 54 -13.81 -16.09 -10.38
N VAL A 55 -14.50 -16.99 -9.71
CA VAL A 55 -15.55 -16.62 -8.76
C VAL A 55 -14.89 -16.02 -7.53
N ASP A 56 -15.22 -14.76 -7.23
CA ASP A 56 -14.63 -13.96 -6.15
C ASP A 56 -13.08 -13.93 -6.19
N GLN A 57 -12.48 -14.08 -7.38
CA GLN A 57 -11.04 -14.08 -7.61
C GLN A 57 -10.65 -13.07 -8.69
N TYR A 58 -9.58 -12.33 -8.43
CA TYR A 58 -9.04 -11.32 -9.32
C TYR A 58 -7.51 -11.42 -9.37
N ASP A 59 -6.92 -11.25 -10.55
CA ASP A 59 -5.51 -10.94 -10.68
C ASP A 59 -5.32 -9.47 -10.34
N ILE A 60 -4.26 -9.12 -9.61
CA ILE A 60 -3.96 -7.73 -9.22
C ILE A 60 -2.49 -7.42 -9.50
N ARG A 61 -2.26 -6.20 -10.00
CA ARG A 61 -0.93 -5.63 -10.20
C ARG A 61 -0.94 -4.17 -9.76
N TRP A 62 0.14 -3.71 -9.16
CA TRP A 62 0.27 -2.35 -8.66
C TRP A 62 1.43 -1.64 -9.32
N PHE A 63 1.19 -0.43 -9.77
CA PHE A 63 2.19 0.43 -10.38
C PHE A 63 2.28 1.74 -9.63
N THR A 64 3.48 2.11 -9.22
CA THR A 64 3.83 3.48 -8.83
C THR A 64 4.08 4.32 -10.08
N PRO A 65 4.24 5.65 -9.99
CA PRO A 65 4.68 6.46 -11.13
C PRO A 65 5.99 6.00 -11.76
N ASP A 66 6.87 5.32 -10.99
CA ASP A 66 8.23 4.93 -11.41
C ASP A 66 8.34 3.45 -11.80
N GLY A 67 7.41 2.59 -11.40
CA GLY A 67 7.50 1.16 -11.72
C GLY A 67 6.47 0.28 -11.03
N GLU A 68 6.43 -0.99 -11.44
CA GLU A 68 5.60 -2.01 -10.80
C GLU A 68 6.18 -2.43 -9.46
N VAL A 69 5.31 -2.66 -8.47
CA VAL A 69 5.66 -3.18 -7.15
C VAL A 69 5.00 -4.53 -6.90
N ASP A 70 5.67 -5.40 -6.13
CA ASP A 70 5.23 -6.79 -5.93
C ASP A 70 4.13 -6.92 -4.87
N LEU A 71 3.97 -5.94 -3.99
CA LEU A 71 2.98 -5.95 -2.92
C LEU A 71 2.59 -4.52 -2.52
N CYS A 72 1.27 -4.27 -2.44
CA CYS A 72 0.73 -2.99 -1.97
C CYS A 72 -0.55 -3.20 -1.17
N GLY A 73 -0.51 -2.88 0.13
CA GLY A 73 -1.63 -3.11 1.05
C GLY A 73 -2.82 -2.21 0.85
N HIS A 74 -2.59 -0.90 0.87
CA HIS A 74 -3.70 0.05 0.79
C HIS A 74 -4.43 -0.02 -0.55
N ALA A 75 -3.71 -0.21 -1.67
CA ALA A 75 -4.34 -0.34 -2.98
C ALA A 75 -5.11 -1.68 -3.14
N THR A 76 -4.68 -2.75 -2.44
CA THR A 76 -5.45 -4.01 -2.36
C THR A 76 -6.73 -3.82 -1.56
N MET A 77 -6.67 -3.12 -0.42
CA MET A 77 -7.85 -2.81 0.39
C MET A 77 -8.83 -1.90 -0.37
N ALA A 78 -8.33 -0.89 -1.07
CA ALA A 78 -9.13 -0.04 -1.96
C ALA A 78 -9.82 -0.85 -3.07
N SER A 79 -9.10 -1.80 -3.69
CA SER A 79 -9.64 -2.70 -4.71
C SER A 79 -10.72 -3.61 -4.16
N ALA A 80 -10.53 -4.18 -2.96
CA ALA A 80 -11.54 -5.01 -2.30
C ALA A 80 -12.80 -4.19 -1.97
N HIS A 81 -12.62 -2.98 -1.42
CA HIS A 81 -13.73 -2.07 -1.15
C HIS A 81 -14.54 -1.78 -2.42
N PHE A 82 -13.88 -1.43 -3.52
CA PHE A 82 -14.52 -1.23 -4.82
C PHE A 82 -15.37 -2.42 -5.25
N LEU A 83 -14.80 -3.63 -5.17
CA LEU A 83 -15.48 -4.85 -5.59
C LEU A 83 -16.72 -5.16 -4.73
N PHE A 84 -16.61 -5.00 -3.41
CA PHE A 84 -17.75 -5.21 -2.50
C PHE A 84 -18.85 -4.17 -2.66
N GLU A 85 -18.50 -2.88 -2.79
CA GLU A 85 -19.48 -1.81 -2.99
C GLU A 85 -20.21 -1.93 -4.33
N ARG A 86 -19.53 -2.41 -5.37
CA ARG A 86 -20.13 -2.66 -6.68
C ARG A 86 -20.84 -4.01 -6.77
N LYS A 87 -20.88 -4.80 -5.68
CA LYS A 87 -21.49 -6.14 -5.63
C LYS A 87 -20.93 -7.09 -6.70
N LEU A 88 -19.64 -7.01 -6.94
CA LEU A 88 -18.90 -7.85 -7.90
C LEU A 88 -18.30 -9.10 -7.24
N VAL A 89 -18.51 -9.25 -5.93
CA VAL A 89 -18.15 -10.40 -5.09
C VAL A 89 -19.43 -10.93 -4.48
N ASP A 90 -19.68 -12.22 -4.64
CA ASP A 90 -20.88 -12.90 -4.13
C ASP A 90 -20.73 -13.30 -2.65
N GLY A 91 -19.50 -13.65 -2.24
CA GLY A 91 -19.15 -14.07 -0.89
C GLY A 91 -18.74 -12.90 0.03
N ARG A 92 -18.15 -13.29 1.17
CA ARG A 92 -17.55 -12.35 2.13
C ARG A 92 -16.05 -12.18 1.93
N THR A 93 -15.45 -12.95 1.04
CA THR A 93 -14.00 -12.93 0.81
C THR A 93 -13.73 -12.80 -0.68
N VAL A 94 -12.92 -11.83 -1.05
CA VAL A 94 -12.31 -11.75 -2.37
C VAL A 94 -10.85 -12.17 -2.27
N VAL A 95 -10.35 -12.90 -3.27
CA VAL A 95 -8.96 -13.34 -3.32
C VAL A 95 -8.26 -12.67 -4.49
N PHE A 96 -7.19 -11.93 -4.20
CA PHE A 96 -6.33 -11.38 -5.22
C PHE A 96 -5.13 -12.31 -5.46
N ASN A 97 -4.87 -12.62 -6.73
CA ASN A 97 -3.66 -13.33 -7.15
C ASN A 97 -2.63 -12.28 -7.56
N SER A 98 -1.50 -12.25 -6.90
CA SER A 98 -0.41 -11.31 -7.14
C SER A 98 0.93 -12.02 -7.35
N ARG A 99 1.98 -11.27 -7.67
CA ARG A 99 3.36 -11.80 -7.72
C ARG A 99 3.85 -12.26 -6.35
N SER A 100 3.35 -11.66 -5.28
CA SER A 100 3.67 -12.05 -3.89
C SER A 100 2.78 -13.17 -3.35
N GLY A 101 1.94 -13.80 -4.21
CA GLY A 101 1.04 -14.87 -3.84
C GLY A 101 -0.41 -14.43 -3.73
N ARG A 102 -1.20 -15.24 -3.03
CA ARG A 102 -2.63 -15.02 -2.85
C ARG A 102 -2.88 -14.13 -1.64
N LEU A 103 -3.71 -13.12 -1.84
CA LEU A 103 -4.08 -12.14 -0.81
C LEU A 103 -5.60 -12.19 -0.61
N PRO A 104 -6.10 -12.94 0.38
CA PRO A 104 -7.51 -12.92 0.72
C PRO A 104 -7.86 -11.65 1.49
N VAL A 105 -8.98 -11.00 1.11
CA VAL A 105 -9.57 -9.88 1.84
C VAL A 105 -10.99 -10.27 2.25
N CYS A 106 -11.26 -10.28 3.55
CA CYS A 106 -12.54 -10.63 4.13
C CYS A 106 -13.33 -9.38 4.52
N ARG A 107 -14.64 -9.36 4.23
CA ARG A 107 -15.57 -8.35 4.71
C ARG A 107 -16.33 -8.87 5.92
N HIS A 108 -16.16 -8.22 7.07
CA HIS A 108 -16.86 -8.50 8.30
C HIS A 108 -18.33 -8.04 8.27
N ALA A 109 -19.12 -8.50 9.25
CA ALA A 109 -20.54 -8.16 9.35
C ALA A 109 -20.78 -6.66 9.63
N ASP A 110 -19.83 -5.99 10.26
CA ASP A 110 -19.83 -4.55 10.53
C ASP A 110 -19.35 -3.71 9.33
N GLY A 111 -18.96 -4.36 8.23
CA GLY A 111 -18.48 -3.72 7.00
C GLY A 111 -16.98 -3.49 6.94
N GLN A 112 -16.25 -3.76 8.03
CA GLN A 112 -14.79 -3.65 8.03
C GLN A 112 -14.16 -4.69 7.10
N LEU A 113 -13.03 -4.32 6.49
CA LEU A 113 -12.24 -5.21 5.65
C LEU A 113 -11.00 -5.65 6.43
N GLU A 114 -10.69 -6.93 6.35
CA GLU A 114 -9.49 -7.53 6.95
C GLU A 114 -8.68 -8.22 5.86
N MET A 115 -7.37 -8.02 5.88
CA MET A 115 -6.44 -8.70 4.99
C MET A 115 -5.28 -9.25 5.82
N ASP A 116 -4.96 -10.53 5.60
CA ASP A 116 -3.78 -11.16 6.18
C ASP A 116 -2.56 -10.89 5.28
N PHE A 117 -1.55 -10.25 5.88
CA PHE A 117 -0.31 -9.87 5.21
C PHE A 117 0.82 -10.81 5.59
N PRO A 118 1.74 -11.13 4.66
CA PRO A 118 2.98 -11.81 5.01
C PRO A 118 3.76 -11.00 6.04
N ALA A 119 3.97 -11.57 7.22
CA ALA A 119 4.75 -10.93 8.26
C ALA A 119 6.23 -10.80 7.85
N GLN A 120 6.78 -9.61 8.01
CA GLN A 120 8.22 -9.36 7.84
C GLN A 120 8.95 -9.60 9.15
N THR A 121 10.14 -10.17 9.06
CA THR A 121 11.03 -10.34 10.22
C THR A 121 11.91 -9.10 10.35
N PHE A 122 11.78 -8.38 11.46
CA PHE A 122 12.63 -7.26 11.81
C PHE A 122 13.69 -7.68 12.84
N ALA A 123 14.94 -7.25 12.63
CA ALA A 123 16.03 -7.43 13.57
C ALA A 123 16.40 -6.08 14.21
N PRO A 124 16.65 -6.02 15.54
CA PRO A 124 17.17 -4.82 16.17
C PRO A 124 18.47 -4.37 15.51
N CYS A 125 18.63 -3.07 15.34
CA CYS A 125 19.85 -2.49 14.77
C CYS A 125 20.17 -1.13 15.39
N GLU A 126 21.41 -0.70 15.24
CA GLU A 126 21.78 0.69 15.52
C GLU A 126 21.22 1.60 14.41
N ALA A 127 20.70 2.75 14.81
CA ALA A 127 20.22 3.74 13.86
C ALA A 127 21.40 4.39 13.12
N PRO A 128 21.49 4.32 11.79
CA PRO A 128 22.55 5.00 11.06
C PRO A 128 22.44 6.51 11.21
N PRO A 129 23.55 7.26 11.07
CA PRO A 129 23.56 8.73 11.25
C PRO A 129 22.54 9.46 10.38
N GLN A 130 22.32 8.98 9.15
CA GLN A 130 21.37 9.55 8.21
C GLN A 130 19.92 9.37 8.68
N LEU A 131 19.60 8.28 9.36
CA LEU A 131 18.30 8.03 9.96
C LEU A 131 18.05 8.97 11.13
N LEU A 132 19.08 9.13 12.01
CA LEU A 132 19.03 10.05 13.14
C LEU A 132 18.83 11.50 12.68
N SER A 133 19.64 11.96 11.74
CA SER A 133 19.54 13.33 11.20
C SER A 133 18.27 13.54 10.38
N GLY A 134 17.83 12.53 9.63
CA GLY A 134 16.68 12.60 8.77
C GLY A 134 15.34 12.65 9.52
N LEU A 135 15.20 11.94 10.64
CA LEU A 135 13.98 12.02 11.46
C LEU A 135 14.03 13.15 12.49
N ASN A 136 15.22 13.50 12.99
CA ASN A 136 15.44 14.58 13.97
C ASN A 136 14.50 14.51 15.19
N VAL A 137 14.21 13.28 15.65
CA VAL A 137 13.37 12.98 16.83
C VAL A 137 14.06 11.95 17.72
N GLY A 138 13.71 11.94 19.01
CA GLY A 138 14.16 10.89 19.92
C GLY A 138 13.62 9.52 19.51
N MET A 139 14.51 8.54 19.37
CA MET A 139 14.16 7.16 19.01
C MET A 139 14.32 6.27 20.23
N LYS A 140 13.33 5.42 20.47
CA LYS A 140 13.35 4.43 21.55
C LYS A 140 13.99 3.12 21.10
N GLU A 141 13.58 2.64 19.94
CA GLU A 141 14.08 1.40 19.36
C GLU A 141 14.17 1.55 17.84
N THR A 142 15.14 0.87 17.24
CA THR A 142 15.31 0.82 15.79
C THR A 142 15.51 -0.62 15.33
N TYR A 143 14.79 -0.98 14.28
CA TYR A 143 14.85 -2.29 13.65
C TYR A 143 15.08 -2.15 12.16
N ARG A 144 15.61 -3.20 11.55
CA ARG A 144 15.77 -3.28 10.08
C ARG A 144 15.21 -4.57 9.51
N SER A 145 14.66 -4.46 8.31
CA SER A 145 14.27 -5.53 7.40
C SER A 145 14.51 -5.05 5.97
N ILE A 146 13.49 -5.03 5.11
CA ILE A 146 13.49 -4.31 3.83
C ILE A 146 13.34 -2.80 4.01
N ASP A 147 12.81 -2.37 5.15
CA ASP A 147 12.69 -0.99 5.61
C ASP A 147 13.31 -0.86 7.01
N TYR A 148 13.59 0.37 7.44
CA TYR A 148 13.79 0.68 8.86
C TYR A 148 12.43 0.80 9.55
N LEU A 149 12.29 0.20 10.74
CA LEU A 149 11.18 0.45 11.65
C LEU A 149 11.73 1.16 12.89
N VAL A 150 11.24 2.36 13.14
CA VAL A 150 11.65 3.22 14.26
C VAL A 150 10.50 3.39 15.21
N ILE A 151 10.69 2.99 16.46
CA ILE A 151 9.71 3.20 17.53
C ILE A 151 10.07 4.48 18.26
N LEU A 152 9.12 5.38 18.31
CA LEU A 152 9.20 6.66 19.03
C LEU A 152 8.55 6.52 20.41
N GLU A 153 8.71 7.53 21.27
CA GLU A 153 8.19 7.46 22.64
C GLU A 153 6.66 7.55 22.74
N ASN A 154 6.02 8.24 21.79
CA ASN A 154 4.57 8.46 21.83
C ASN A 154 4.03 8.91 20.47
N GLN A 155 2.70 8.83 20.32
CA GLN A 155 1.98 9.25 19.12
C GLN A 155 2.24 10.72 18.75
N GLN A 156 2.42 11.62 19.73
CA GLN A 156 2.65 13.02 19.42
C GLN A 156 3.97 13.26 18.68
N GLN A 157 4.99 12.48 18.98
CA GLN A 157 6.26 12.52 18.23
C GLN A 157 6.07 12.04 16.78
N VAL A 158 5.24 11.02 16.56
CA VAL A 158 4.90 10.57 15.18
C VAL A 158 4.21 11.71 14.43
N LEU A 159 3.20 12.33 15.02
CA LEU A 159 2.42 13.41 14.40
C LEU A 159 3.25 14.67 14.12
N ASN A 160 4.23 14.96 14.96
CA ASN A 160 5.09 16.15 14.84
C ASN A 160 6.37 15.91 14.04
N CYS A 161 6.62 14.66 13.61
CA CYS A 161 7.82 14.33 12.86
C CYS A 161 7.78 15.03 11.49
N THR A 162 8.80 15.83 11.21
CA THR A 162 9.01 16.50 9.92
C THR A 162 10.32 16.00 9.33
N PRO A 163 10.29 14.90 8.56
CA PRO A 163 11.50 14.25 8.09
C PRO A 163 12.23 15.08 7.03
N ASP A 164 13.56 15.10 7.11
CA ASP A 164 14.42 15.55 6.02
C ASP A 164 14.58 14.42 5.00
N MET A 165 13.78 14.50 3.93
CA MET A 165 13.77 13.48 2.88
C MET A 165 15.12 13.35 2.18
N ASN A 166 15.93 14.44 2.07
CA ASN A 166 17.25 14.36 1.45
C ASN A 166 18.21 13.48 2.25
N GLN A 167 18.12 13.51 3.58
CA GLN A 167 18.89 12.62 4.44
C GLN A 167 18.36 11.17 4.34
N LEU A 168 17.05 10.97 4.39
CA LEU A 168 16.45 9.62 4.33
C LEU A 168 16.69 8.93 2.99
N MET A 169 16.74 9.66 1.88
CA MET A 169 17.08 9.11 0.55
C MET A 169 18.50 8.55 0.44
N THR A 170 19.39 8.87 1.37
CA THR A 170 20.76 8.32 1.41
C THR A 170 20.87 7.00 2.18
N LEU A 171 19.78 6.51 2.77
CA LEU A 171 19.74 5.24 3.46
C LEU A 171 19.91 4.06 2.50
N ASP A 172 20.40 2.94 3.04
CA ASP A 172 20.67 1.70 2.31
C ASP A 172 19.44 0.78 2.18
N LEU A 173 18.28 1.18 2.72
CA LEU A 173 17.02 0.45 2.66
C LEU A 173 15.95 1.25 1.91
N ARG A 174 14.89 0.56 1.52
CA ARG A 174 13.80 1.09 0.70
C ARG A 174 13.08 2.26 1.34
N GLY A 175 12.86 2.22 2.65
CA GLY A 175 12.08 3.24 3.35
C GLY A 175 12.22 3.20 4.87
N VAL A 176 11.46 4.09 5.52
CA VAL A 176 11.41 4.24 6.96
C VAL A 176 9.96 4.24 7.42
N ILE A 177 9.65 3.37 8.36
CA ILE A 177 8.36 3.29 9.07
C ILE A 177 8.58 3.87 10.46
N ILE A 178 7.78 4.84 10.88
CA ILE A 178 7.76 5.36 12.24
C ILE A 178 6.47 4.96 12.95
N SER A 179 6.57 4.55 14.21
CA SER A 179 5.45 4.15 15.06
C SER A 179 5.73 4.50 16.52
N ALA A 180 4.73 4.39 17.38
CA ALA A 180 4.84 4.57 18.83
C ALA A 180 3.91 3.65 19.60
#